data_b33f73296789ffa5702b70c5a5d0865c
#
_entry.id   b33f73296789ffa5702b70c5a5d0865c
#
_cell.length_a   1.000
_cell.length_b   1.000
_cell.length_c   1.000
_cell.angle_alpha   90.00
_cell.angle_beta   90.00
_cell.angle_gamma   90.00
#
_symmetry.space_group_name_H-M   'P 1'
#
loop_
_entity.id
_entity.type
_entity.pdbx_description
1 polymer ?
#
loop_
_entity_poly.entity_id
_entity_poly.type
_entity_poly.pdbx_seq_one_letter_code
_entity_poly.pdbx_strand_id
1 'polypeptide(L)'
;GGSSEEGSNTSVASESTSSDVVNASATQALPEGDFPETTEKIPAMRKAIAKAMVNSKHTAPHVTLMDEIDVQELWDHRKKFKEIAAEQGTKLTFLPYVVKALVSALKKYPALNTSFNEEAGEVVHKHYWNIGIAADTDKGLLVPVVKHADRKSIFEISDEINELAVKA
;
A
#
# COMPACT_ATOMS: atom_id res chain seq x y z
N GLY A 1 -52.56 -31.95 -31.55
CA GLY A 1 -52.65 -32.86 -30.46
C GLY A 1 -51.84 -32.37 -29.31
N GLY A 2 -52.36 -31.96 -28.31
CA GLY A 2 -52.97 -32.42 -27.08
C GLY A 2 -52.09 -31.92 -25.96
N SER A 3 -52.51 -30.94 -25.26
CA SER A 3 -53.17 -30.94 -23.93
C SER A 3 -52.24 -31.25 -22.76
N SER A 4 -52.20 -30.30 -21.90
CA SER A 4 -52.72 -30.07 -20.53
C SER A 4 -51.62 -30.26 -19.49
N GLU A 5 -51.53 -29.49 -18.60
CA GLU A 5 -52.04 -28.81 -17.43
C GLU A 5 -51.02 -28.81 -16.31
N GLU A 6 -50.87 -27.64 -15.76
CA GLU A 6 -51.09 -27.17 -14.40
C GLU A 6 -50.17 -27.67 -13.30
N GLY A 7 -49.71 -26.69 -12.51
CA GLY A 7 -49.20 -26.89 -11.16
C GLY A 7 -48.44 -25.69 -10.58
N SER A 8 -49.21 -24.66 -10.23
CA SER A 8 -48.86 -23.57 -9.31
C SER A 8 -48.14 -24.08 -8.06
N ASN A 9 -47.04 -23.44 -7.64
CA ASN A 9 -47.01 -22.93 -6.26
C ASN A 9 -45.92 -21.86 -6.02
N THR A 10 -46.40 -20.77 -5.53
CA THR A 10 -45.74 -19.60 -4.99
C THR A 10 -45.08 -19.95 -3.66
N SER A 11 -43.81 -19.59 -3.47
CA SER A 11 -43.36 -19.17 -2.14
C SER A 11 -42.16 -18.24 -2.24
N VAL A 12 -42.42 -17.01 -1.87
CA VAL A 12 -41.48 -15.95 -1.63
C VAL A 12 -40.73 -16.30 -0.35
N ALA A 13 -39.42 -16.46 -0.43
CA ALA A 13 -38.56 -16.47 0.73
C ALA A 13 -37.60 -15.31 0.62
N SER A 14 -37.79 -14.31 1.47
CA SER A 14 -36.90 -13.18 1.70
C SER A 14 -35.60 -13.68 2.30
N GLU A 15 -34.54 -13.51 1.58
CA GLU A 15 -33.19 -13.65 2.15
C GLU A 15 -32.80 -12.40 2.89
N SER A 16 -32.71 -12.54 4.19
CA SER A 16 -32.08 -11.62 5.09
C SER A 16 -30.56 -11.68 4.91
N THR A 17 -29.98 -10.58 4.49
CA THR A 17 -28.54 -10.33 4.56
C THR A 17 -28.10 -10.30 6.02
N SER A 18 -27.51 -11.37 6.48
CA SER A 18 -26.74 -11.38 7.73
C SER A 18 -25.32 -10.91 7.43
N SER A 19 -25.02 -9.70 7.87
CA SER A 19 -23.67 -9.17 8.03
C SER A 19 -22.95 -10.01 9.08
N ASP A 20 -22.05 -10.87 8.65
CA ASP A 20 -21.11 -11.53 9.53
C ASP A 20 -20.09 -10.51 10.05
N VAL A 21 -20.44 -9.90 11.17
CA VAL A 21 -19.48 -9.24 12.05
C VAL A 21 -18.61 -10.34 12.63
N VAL A 22 -17.36 -10.40 12.21
CA VAL A 22 -16.37 -11.32 12.75
C VAL A 22 -16.14 -10.96 14.21
N ASN A 23 -16.85 -11.65 15.08
CA ASN A 23 -16.66 -11.57 16.51
C ASN A 23 -15.40 -12.37 16.91
N ALA A 24 -14.24 -11.71 16.87
CA ALA A 24 -12.99 -12.28 17.33
C ALA A 24 -12.90 -12.22 18.85
N SER A 25 -13.62 -13.07 19.55
CA SER A 25 -13.34 -13.37 20.96
C SER A 25 -14.03 -14.67 21.39
N ALA A 26 -13.73 -15.75 20.70
CA ALA A 26 -13.88 -17.06 21.27
C ALA A 26 -12.50 -17.53 21.73
N THR A 27 -12.28 -17.54 23.02
CA THR A 27 -11.14 -18.22 23.64
C THR A 27 -11.28 -19.70 23.31
N GLN A 28 -10.69 -20.13 22.18
CA GLN A 28 -10.63 -21.54 21.85
C GLN A 28 -9.79 -22.23 22.94
N ALA A 29 -10.36 -23.24 23.57
CA ALA A 29 -9.63 -24.09 24.49
C ALA A 29 -8.38 -24.64 23.76
N LEU A 30 -7.22 -24.60 24.44
CA LEU A 30 -6.01 -25.19 23.88
C LEU A 30 -6.19 -26.70 23.69
N PRO A 31 -5.63 -27.30 22.63
CA PRO A 31 -5.62 -28.73 22.44
C PRO A 31 -5.00 -29.45 23.65
N GLU A 32 -5.53 -30.61 24.01
CA GLU A 32 -4.98 -31.43 25.10
C GLU A 32 -3.70 -32.13 24.60
N GLY A 33 -2.69 -32.20 25.47
CA GLY A 33 -1.42 -32.89 25.24
C GLY A 33 -0.24 -32.15 25.86
N ASP A 34 0.91 -32.85 25.96
CA ASP A 34 2.13 -32.29 26.53
C ASP A 34 2.74 -31.17 25.64
N PHE A 35 2.43 -31.20 24.33
CA PHE A 35 2.91 -30.21 23.32
C PHE A 35 1.76 -29.79 22.42
N PRO A 36 0.82 -28.96 22.93
CA PRO A 36 -0.36 -28.57 22.13
C PRO A 36 0.01 -27.67 20.96
N GLU A 37 -0.48 -28.00 19.76
CA GLU A 37 -0.26 -27.23 18.53
C GLU A 37 -1.60 -26.87 17.89
N THR A 38 -1.66 -25.69 17.32
CA THR A 38 -2.81 -25.24 16.50
C THR A 38 -2.35 -24.81 15.13
N THR A 39 -3.16 -25.07 14.10
CA THR A 39 -2.86 -24.67 12.73
C THR A 39 -3.87 -23.66 12.24
N GLU A 40 -3.40 -22.62 11.57
CA GLU A 40 -4.22 -21.58 10.96
C GLU A 40 -3.88 -21.41 9.47
N LYS A 41 -4.90 -21.19 8.65
CA LYS A 41 -4.68 -20.89 7.23
C LYS A 41 -4.13 -19.49 7.06
N ILE A 42 -3.01 -19.36 6.34
CA ILE A 42 -2.42 -18.07 6.01
C ILE A 42 -3.31 -17.37 4.97
N PRO A 43 -3.75 -16.11 5.21
CA PRO A 43 -4.51 -15.30 4.26
C PRO A 43 -3.77 -15.14 2.92
N ALA A 44 -4.52 -15.03 1.82
CA ALA A 44 -3.95 -14.94 0.47
C ALA A 44 -2.97 -13.77 0.31
N MET A 45 -3.30 -12.61 0.88
CA MET A 45 -2.43 -11.43 0.86
C MET A 45 -1.09 -11.69 1.58
N ARG A 46 -1.10 -12.32 2.76
CA ARG A 46 0.13 -12.67 3.48
C ARG A 46 0.99 -13.67 2.70
N LYS A 47 0.37 -14.62 2.00
CA LYS A 47 1.10 -15.53 1.10
C LYS A 47 1.78 -14.78 -0.04
N ALA A 48 1.09 -13.81 -0.66
CA ALA A 48 1.64 -12.98 -1.72
C ALA A 48 2.82 -12.13 -1.22
N ILE A 49 2.68 -11.49 -0.05
CA ILE A 49 3.75 -10.72 0.59
C ILE A 49 4.96 -11.61 0.89
N ALA A 50 4.75 -12.77 1.50
CA ALA A 50 5.82 -13.70 1.81
C ALA A 50 6.59 -14.13 0.56
N LYS A 51 5.88 -14.49 -0.51
CA LYS A 51 6.48 -14.83 -1.80
C LYS A 51 7.30 -13.68 -2.38
N ALA A 52 6.77 -12.45 -2.35
CA ALA A 52 7.46 -11.26 -2.84
C ALA A 52 8.73 -10.97 -2.03
N MET A 53 8.67 -11.07 -0.71
CA MET A 53 9.82 -10.83 0.16
C MET A 53 10.91 -11.88 -0.01
N VAL A 54 10.55 -13.16 -0.10
CA VAL A 54 11.51 -14.24 -0.39
C VAL A 54 12.18 -13.99 -1.73
N ASN A 55 11.42 -13.70 -2.78
CA ASN A 55 11.98 -13.41 -4.10
C ASN A 55 12.94 -12.21 -4.05
N SER A 56 12.52 -11.10 -3.43
CA SER A 56 13.36 -9.91 -3.26
C SER A 56 14.67 -10.23 -2.56
N LYS A 57 14.62 -11.02 -1.48
CA LYS A 57 15.80 -11.39 -0.70
C LYS A 57 16.77 -12.28 -1.46
N HIS A 58 16.27 -13.15 -2.33
CA HIS A 58 17.10 -14.08 -3.12
C HIS A 58 17.65 -13.45 -4.41
N THR A 59 16.94 -12.50 -5.02
CA THR A 59 17.31 -11.94 -6.32
C THR A 59 18.04 -10.60 -6.22
N ALA A 60 17.82 -9.80 -5.17
CA ALA A 60 18.42 -8.48 -5.04
C ALA A 60 19.56 -8.47 -4.01
N PRO A 61 20.82 -8.16 -4.39
CA PRO A 61 21.92 -7.92 -3.46
C PRO A 61 21.71 -6.57 -2.75
N HIS A 62 21.08 -6.60 -1.57
CA HIS A 62 20.75 -5.41 -0.81
C HIS A 62 21.99 -4.75 -0.20
N VAL A 63 22.07 -3.42 -0.34
CA VAL A 63 23.06 -2.56 0.35
C VAL A 63 22.29 -1.53 1.16
N THR A 64 22.68 -1.34 2.41
CA THR A 64 22.07 -0.36 3.31
C THR A 64 23.06 0.75 3.60
N LEU A 65 22.63 2.00 3.40
CA LEU A 65 23.35 3.20 3.78
C LEU A 65 22.58 3.88 4.92
N MET A 66 23.34 4.40 5.90
CA MET A 66 22.79 5.17 7.02
C MET A 66 23.55 6.48 7.12
N ASP A 67 22.82 7.58 7.27
CA ASP A 67 23.39 8.91 7.44
C ASP A 67 22.46 9.77 8.28
N GLU A 68 22.97 10.87 8.79
CA GLU A 68 22.22 11.87 9.54
C GLU A 68 22.29 13.21 8.80
N ILE A 69 21.14 13.87 8.66
CA ILE A 69 21.04 15.18 8.02
C ILE A 69 20.29 16.16 8.91
N ASP A 70 20.73 17.42 8.90
CA ASP A 70 20.00 18.51 9.53
C ASP A 70 18.79 18.90 8.65
N VAL A 71 17.60 18.89 9.25
CA VAL A 71 16.34 19.23 8.58
C VAL A 71 15.68 20.49 9.16
N GLN A 72 16.44 21.34 9.86
CA GLN A 72 15.88 22.51 10.51
C GLN A 72 15.20 23.46 9.51
N GLU A 73 15.84 23.74 8.38
CA GLU A 73 15.27 24.60 7.33
C GLU A 73 13.96 24.02 6.74
N LEU A 74 13.90 22.70 6.56
CA LEU A 74 12.68 22.01 6.10
C LEU A 74 11.58 22.11 7.15
N TRP A 75 11.92 21.97 8.42
CA TRP A 75 11.00 22.14 9.54
C TRP A 75 10.38 23.54 9.56
N ASP A 76 11.23 24.56 9.47
CA ASP A 76 10.81 25.97 9.47
C ASP A 76 9.96 26.31 8.25
N HIS A 77 10.33 25.81 7.07
CA HIS A 77 9.53 25.95 5.86
C HIS A 77 8.16 25.32 6.01
N ARG A 78 8.09 24.08 6.50
CA ARG A 78 6.80 23.41 6.75
C ARG A 78 5.96 24.19 7.76
N LYS A 79 6.55 24.66 8.87
CA LYS A 79 5.86 25.44 9.89
C LYS A 79 5.23 26.70 9.30
N LYS A 80 5.97 27.40 8.45
CA LYS A 80 5.49 28.62 7.75
C LYS A 80 4.32 28.35 6.82
N PHE A 81 4.32 27.26 6.09
CA PHE A 81 3.33 26.96 5.05
C PHE A 81 2.19 26.06 5.51
N LYS A 82 2.26 25.48 6.71
CA LYS A 82 1.24 24.57 7.23
C LYS A 82 -0.16 25.22 7.34
N GLU A 83 -0.21 26.46 7.81
CA GLU A 83 -1.47 27.20 7.96
C GLU A 83 -2.05 27.57 6.58
N ILE A 84 -1.22 28.05 5.67
CA ILE A 84 -1.61 28.36 4.29
C ILE A 84 -2.15 27.11 3.58
N ALA A 85 -1.50 25.98 3.77
CA ALA A 85 -1.96 24.69 3.23
C ALA A 85 -3.33 24.31 3.81
N ALA A 86 -3.52 24.47 5.12
CA ALA A 86 -4.77 24.17 5.79
C ALA A 86 -5.94 25.03 5.29
N GLU A 87 -5.71 26.31 5.01
CA GLU A 87 -6.69 27.20 4.40
C GLU A 87 -7.14 26.72 3.01
N GLN A 88 -6.25 26.01 2.29
CA GLN A 88 -6.53 25.38 0.99
C GLN A 88 -7.08 23.95 1.11
N GLY A 89 -7.31 23.47 2.33
CA GLY A 89 -7.78 22.09 2.60
C GLY A 89 -6.70 21.02 2.53
N THR A 90 -5.43 21.39 2.46
CA THR A 90 -4.29 20.48 2.36
C THR A 90 -3.65 20.21 3.71
N LYS A 91 -3.47 18.95 4.08
CA LYS A 91 -2.73 18.54 5.28
C LYS A 91 -1.24 18.39 4.94
N LEU A 92 -0.44 19.42 5.17
CA LEU A 92 0.98 19.42 4.89
C LEU A 92 1.80 18.66 5.94
N THR A 93 2.44 17.58 5.52
CA THR A 93 3.35 16.75 6.31
C THR A 93 4.79 16.86 5.77
N PHE A 94 5.75 16.12 6.34
CA PHE A 94 7.12 16.09 5.83
C PHE A 94 7.29 15.22 4.57
N LEU A 95 6.45 14.22 4.40
CA LEU A 95 6.58 13.23 3.34
C LEU A 95 6.56 13.82 1.91
N PRO A 96 5.70 14.81 1.57
CA PRO A 96 5.77 15.49 0.27
C PRO A 96 7.11 16.15 -0.04
N TYR A 97 7.78 16.69 0.98
CA TYR A 97 9.14 17.25 0.84
C TYR A 97 10.15 16.18 0.50
N VAL A 98 10.08 15.03 1.18
CA VAL A 98 10.95 13.88 0.89
C VAL A 98 10.72 13.38 -0.53
N VAL A 99 9.47 13.29 -1.00
CA VAL A 99 9.15 12.91 -2.38
C VAL A 99 9.77 13.87 -3.39
N LYS A 100 9.69 15.18 -3.17
CA LYS A 100 10.30 16.19 -4.06
C LYS A 100 11.81 16.11 -4.07
N ALA A 101 12.43 15.93 -2.90
CA ALA A 101 13.88 15.75 -2.79
C ALA A 101 14.34 14.46 -3.52
N LEU A 102 13.60 13.36 -3.34
CA LEU A 102 13.86 12.10 -4.01
C LEU A 102 13.78 12.24 -5.54
N VAL A 103 12.73 12.88 -6.06
CA VAL A 103 12.59 13.15 -7.51
C VAL A 103 13.76 13.96 -8.03
N SER A 104 14.20 15.00 -7.29
CA SER A 104 15.37 15.81 -7.66
C SER A 104 16.65 14.97 -7.69
N ALA A 105 16.86 14.12 -6.70
CA ALA A 105 17.99 13.20 -6.64
C ALA A 105 17.99 12.19 -7.81
N LEU A 106 16.84 11.59 -8.12
CA LEU A 106 16.71 10.64 -9.23
C LEU A 106 16.94 11.30 -10.61
N LYS A 107 16.60 12.57 -10.76
CA LYS A 107 16.94 13.34 -11.97
C LYS A 107 18.44 13.59 -12.08
N LYS A 108 19.09 13.88 -10.97
CA LYS A 108 20.54 14.12 -10.92
C LYS A 108 21.34 12.82 -11.08
N TYR A 109 20.83 11.72 -10.58
CA TYR A 109 21.46 10.40 -10.59
C TYR A 109 20.55 9.36 -11.24
N PRO A 110 20.36 9.40 -12.58
CA PRO A 110 19.38 8.58 -13.28
C PRO A 110 19.64 7.07 -13.17
N ALA A 111 20.86 6.65 -12.86
CA ALA A 111 21.19 5.24 -12.60
C ALA A 111 20.40 4.65 -11.42
N LEU A 112 19.92 5.47 -10.47
CA LEU A 112 19.10 5.04 -9.34
C LEU A 112 17.63 4.82 -9.72
N ASN A 113 17.18 5.32 -10.90
CA ASN A 113 15.81 5.13 -11.38
C ASN A 113 15.75 4.07 -12.48
N THR A 114 16.21 2.88 -12.16
CA THR A 114 16.35 1.76 -13.10
C THR A 114 15.76 0.48 -12.52
N SER A 115 15.54 -0.49 -13.38
CA SER A 115 15.33 -1.88 -13.00
C SER A 115 16.28 -2.78 -13.79
N PHE A 116 16.70 -3.88 -13.15
CA PHE A 116 17.55 -4.88 -13.77
C PHE A 116 16.70 -6.02 -14.33
N ASN A 117 16.87 -6.30 -15.62
CA ASN A 117 16.27 -7.45 -16.28
C ASN A 117 17.35 -8.52 -16.42
N GLU A 118 17.36 -9.48 -15.51
CA GLU A 118 18.37 -10.52 -15.45
C GLU A 118 18.31 -11.46 -16.66
N GLU A 119 17.10 -11.79 -17.14
CA GLU A 119 16.91 -12.69 -18.27
C GLU A 119 17.47 -12.11 -19.59
N ALA A 120 17.29 -10.81 -19.81
CA ALA A 120 17.82 -10.11 -20.99
C ALA A 120 19.24 -9.58 -20.78
N GLY A 121 19.75 -9.56 -19.53
CA GLY A 121 21.04 -8.94 -19.19
C GLY A 121 21.05 -7.43 -19.40
N GLU A 122 19.91 -6.75 -19.19
CA GLU A 122 19.72 -5.34 -19.49
C GLU A 122 19.36 -4.52 -18.26
N VAL A 123 19.75 -3.24 -18.26
CA VAL A 123 19.29 -2.24 -17.31
C VAL A 123 18.26 -1.35 -17.97
N VAL A 124 17.06 -1.31 -17.41
CA VAL A 124 15.95 -0.50 -17.92
C VAL A 124 15.96 0.86 -17.22
N HIS A 125 16.31 1.92 -17.92
CA HIS A 125 16.23 3.30 -17.43
C HIS A 125 14.83 3.85 -17.54
N LYS A 126 14.28 4.36 -16.42
CA LYS A 126 12.93 4.91 -16.37
C LYS A 126 12.96 6.42 -16.52
N HIS A 127 12.25 6.94 -17.50
CA HIS A 127 12.13 8.38 -17.77
C HIS A 127 10.82 8.96 -17.20
N TYR A 128 10.34 8.37 -16.11
CA TYR A 128 9.19 8.81 -15.34
C TYR A 128 9.47 8.63 -13.83
N TRP A 129 8.86 9.47 -13.03
CA TRP A 129 9.11 9.52 -11.58
C TRP A 129 7.83 9.21 -10.83
N ASN A 130 7.56 7.92 -10.67
CA ASN A 130 6.45 7.38 -9.91
C ASN A 130 6.98 6.89 -8.57
N ILE A 131 6.49 7.45 -7.49
CA ILE A 131 7.02 7.20 -6.15
C ILE A 131 6.01 6.40 -5.34
N GLY A 132 6.40 5.18 -4.97
CA GLY A 132 5.62 4.33 -4.07
C GLY A 132 5.82 4.75 -2.62
N ILE A 133 4.73 4.79 -1.87
CA ILE A 133 4.72 5.14 -0.45
C ILE A 133 4.09 4.00 0.33
N ALA A 134 4.88 3.37 1.20
CA ALA A 134 4.40 2.27 2.01
C ALA A 134 3.37 2.76 3.05
N ALA A 135 2.21 2.15 3.07
CA ALA A 135 1.14 2.40 4.02
C ALA A 135 0.77 1.10 4.74
N ASP A 136 0.80 1.13 6.05
CA ASP A 136 0.35 0.02 6.89
C ASP A 136 -1.17 0.06 7.02
N THR A 137 -1.82 -1.08 6.77
CA THR A 137 -3.27 -1.23 6.85
C THR A 137 -3.64 -2.48 7.64
N ASP A 138 -4.87 -2.57 8.09
CA ASP A 138 -5.40 -3.75 8.80
C ASP A 138 -5.27 -5.05 7.97
N LYS A 139 -5.22 -4.94 6.65
CA LYS A 139 -5.05 -6.07 5.72
C LYS A 139 -3.61 -6.38 5.38
N GLY A 140 -2.66 -5.56 5.79
CA GLY A 140 -1.24 -5.67 5.50
C GLY A 140 -0.66 -4.42 4.85
N LEU A 141 0.63 -4.47 4.51
CA LEU A 141 1.35 -3.36 3.89
C LEU A 141 0.97 -3.21 2.43
N LEU A 142 0.44 -2.05 2.06
CA LEU A 142 0.19 -1.64 0.68
C LEU A 142 1.17 -0.53 0.27
N VAL A 143 1.45 -0.45 -1.02
CA VAL A 143 2.35 0.59 -1.57
C VAL A 143 1.64 1.35 -2.68
N PRO A 144 0.74 2.29 -2.34
CA PRO A 144 0.16 3.19 -3.33
C PRO A 144 1.23 4.05 -4.00
N VAL A 145 1.00 4.44 -5.25
CA VAL A 145 1.98 5.12 -6.08
C VAL A 145 1.51 6.52 -6.46
N VAL A 146 2.31 7.53 -6.09
CA VAL A 146 2.19 8.90 -6.61
C VAL A 146 2.81 8.94 -8.00
N LYS A 147 1.97 9.01 -9.02
CA LYS A 147 2.42 9.04 -10.42
C LYS A 147 2.85 10.45 -10.82
N HIS A 148 3.87 10.52 -11.67
CA HIS A 148 4.40 11.79 -12.21
C HIS A 148 4.71 12.83 -11.13
N ALA A 149 5.37 12.39 -10.05
CA ALA A 149 5.70 13.26 -8.91
C ALA A 149 6.58 14.46 -9.29
N ASP A 150 7.30 14.38 -10.41
CA ASP A 150 8.10 15.47 -10.97
C ASP A 150 7.28 16.66 -11.47
N ARG A 151 6.02 16.43 -11.83
CA ARG A 151 5.10 17.43 -12.39
C ARG A 151 4.15 18.04 -11.36
N LYS A 152 4.23 17.59 -10.11
CA LYS A 152 3.33 17.99 -9.02
C LYS A 152 4.03 18.91 -8.04
N SER A 153 3.27 19.86 -7.51
CA SER A 153 3.68 20.70 -6.38
C SER A 153 3.71 19.90 -5.07
N ILE A 154 4.30 20.48 -4.03
CA ILE A 154 4.28 19.87 -2.68
C ILE A 154 2.85 19.69 -2.18
N PHE A 155 1.95 20.64 -2.45
CA PHE A 155 0.54 20.56 -2.02
C PHE A 155 -0.20 19.46 -2.78
N GLU A 156 -0.06 19.38 -4.09
CA GLU A 156 -0.67 18.31 -4.90
C GLU A 156 -0.19 16.91 -4.47
N ILE A 157 1.10 16.76 -4.17
CA ILE A 157 1.64 15.50 -3.63
C ILE A 157 1.06 15.20 -2.26
N SER A 158 0.93 16.22 -1.40
CA SER A 158 0.34 16.07 -0.06
C SER A 158 -1.10 15.57 -0.14
N ASP A 159 -1.91 16.18 -1.00
CA ASP A 159 -3.30 15.79 -1.19
C ASP A 159 -3.42 14.38 -1.73
N GLU A 160 -2.63 14.02 -2.74
CA GLU A 160 -2.62 12.67 -3.31
C GLU A 160 -2.19 11.60 -2.30
N ILE A 161 -1.19 11.88 -1.47
CA ILE A 161 -0.76 10.97 -0.39
C ILE A 161 -1.91 10.75 0.60
N ASN A 162 -2.58 11.81 1.03
CA ASN A 162 -3.70 11.72 1.95
C ASN A 162 -4.88 10.93 1.35
N GLU A 163 -5.22 11.17 0.08
CA GLU A 163 -6.25 10.40 -0.62
C GLU A 163 -5.90 8.92 -0.75
N LEU A 164 -4.66 8.61 -1.10
CA LEU A 164 -4.19 7.24 -1.25
C LEU A 164 -4.18 6.49 0.10
N ALA A 165 -3.82 7.19 1.18
CA ALA A 165 -3.84 6.63 2.53
C ALA A 165 -5.26 6.27 3.02
N VAL A 166 -6.28 7.04 2.59
CA VAL A 166 -7.69 6.75 2.92
C VAL A 166 -8.23 5.57 2.08
N LYS A 167 -7.72 5.39 0.86
CA LYS A 167 -8.16 4.32 -0.06
C LYS A 167 -7.47 2.98 0.20
N ALA A 168 -6.36 2.98 0.92
CA ALA A 168 -5.59 1.76 1.24
C ALA A 168 -6.21 0.99 2.41
#